data_4029ce15238a7350e2aca6720a963691
#
_entry.id   4029ce15238a7350e2aca6720a963691
#
_cell.length_a   1.000
_cell.length_b   1.000
_cell.length_c   1.000
_cell.angle_alpha   90.00
_cell.angle_beta   90.00
_cell.angle_gamma   90.00
#
_symmetry.space_group_name_H-M   'P 1'
#
loop_
_entity.id
_entity.type
_entity.pdbx_description
1 polymer ?
#
loop_
_entity_poly.entity_id
_entity_poly.type
_entity_poly.pdbx_seq_one_letter_code
_entity_poly.pdbx_strand_id
1 'polypeptide(L)'
;MESNIYNYEVIKAMMKSPKKDLLPNDVLIYKNGEKGVLYEQYYWMLLKLYDDNLNHIYNDDYSIIEVLRPRYERIYEREKGKTKW
;
A
#
# COMPACT_ATOMS: atom_id res chain seq x y z
N MET A 1 -15.75 16.07 -13.85
CA MET A 1 -15.16 16.23 -12.77
C MET A 1 -14.05 15.43 -12.69
N GLU A 2 -13.07 15.81 -12.34
CA GLU A 2 -12.06 15.06 -12.18
C GLU A 2 -12.11 14.57 -10.89
N SER A 3 -11.67 13.59 -10.70
CA SER A 3 -11.66 13.13 -9.40
C SER A 3 -10.39 12.49 -9.17
N ASN A 4 -10.11 12.27 -7.99
CA ASN A 4 -8.90 11.64 -7.61
C ASN A 4 -9.22 10.20 -7.43
N ILE A 5 -9.55 9.57 -8.49
CA ILE A 5 -9.85 8.18 -8.41
C ILE A 5 -8.59 7.40 -8.39
N TYR A 6 -8.47 6.53 -7.45
CA TYR A 6 -7.32 5.68 -7.34
C TYR A 6 -7.77 4.26 -7.57
N ASN A 7 -7.12 3.59 -8.45
CA ASN A 7 -7.34 2.18 -8.60
C ASN A 7 -6.27 1.48 -7.80
N TYR A 8 -6.67 0.41 -7.17
CA TYR A 8 -5.74 -0.36 -6.36
C TYR A 8 -5.55 -1.71 -7.02
N GLU A 9 -4.36 -2.23 -6.91
CA GLU A 9 -4.13 -3.59 -7.37
C GLU A 9 -3.55 -4.39 -6.23
N VAL A 10 -3.87 -5.64 -6.18
CA VAL A 10 -3.34 -6.54 -5.17
C VAL A 10 -1.97 -6.97 -5.62
N ILE A 11 -0.96 -6.63 -4.85
CA ILE A 11 0.41 -6.88 -5.25
C ILE A 11 1.13 -7.87 -4.37
N LYS A 12 0.51 -8.32 -3.30
CA LYS A 12 1.22 -9.19 -2.36
C LYS A 12 1.79 -10.44 -3.01
N ALA A 13 1.03 -11.05 -3.87
CA ALA A 13 1.48 -12.29 -4.49
C ALA A 13 2.61 -12.07 -5.49
N MET A 14 2.83 -10.85 -5.92
CA MET A 14 3.87 -10.55 -6.89
C MET A 14 5.16 -10.12 -6.23
N MET A 15 5.16 -9.99 -4.92
CA MET A 15 6.34 -9.54 -4.23
C MET A 15 7.31 -10.67 -4.05
N LYS A 16 8.58 -10.44 -4.37
CA LYS A 16 9.61 -11.44 -4.15
C LYS A 16 10.07 -11.42 -2.72
N SER A 17 10.18 -10.26 -2.15
CA SER A 17 10.58 -10.08 -0.77
C SER A 17 9.55 -9.18 -0.13
N PRO A 18 8.41 -9.72 0.26
CA PRO A 18 7.27 -8.89 0.66
C PRO A 18 7.60 -7.75 1.62
N LYS A 19 8.36 -8.04 2.66
CA LYS A 19 8.66 -7.02 3.62
C LYS A 19 9.51 -5.91 3.03
N LYS A 20 10.44 -6.24 2.13
CA LYS A 20 11.32 -5.25 1.54
C LYS A 20 10.70 -4.56 0.36
N ASP A 21 9.70 -5.18 -0.25
CA ASP A 21 9.11 -4.64 -1.45
C ASP A 21 7.96 -3.68 -1.17
N LEU A 22 7.62 -3.46 0.09
CA LEU A 22 6.57 -2.51 0.42
C LEU A 22 7.02 -1.09 0.11
N LEU A 23 6.11 -0.30 -0.38
CA LEU A 23 6.39 1.09 -0.72
C LEU A 23 5.48 2.01 0.08
N PRO A 24 5.89 3.25 0.30
CA PRO A 24 5.03 4.21 0.96
C PRO A 24 3.69 4.33 0.25
N ASN A 25 2.65 4.51 1.01
CA ASN A 25 1.28 4.62 0.55
C ASN A 25 0.62 3.30 0.16
N ASP A 26 1.33 2.19 0.31
CA ASP A 26 0.69 0.89 0.13
C ASP A 26 -0.38 0.73 1.21
N VAL A 27 -1.48 0.14 0.84
CA VAL A 27 -2.56 -0.14 1.77
C VAL A 27 -2.42 -1.57 2.25
N LEU A 28 -2.33 -1.73 3.55
CA LEU A 28 -2.11 -3.02 4.18
C LEU A 28 -3.43 -3.51 4.73
N ILE A 29 -3.82 -4.72 4.38
CA ILE A 29 -5.04 -5.33 4.90
C ILE A 29 -4.60 -6.40 5.88
N TYR A 30 -5.03 -6.26 7.11
CA TYR A 30 -4.65 -7.18 8.16
C TYR A 30 -5.65 -8.34 8.24
N LYS A 31 -5.20 -9.43 8.82
CA LYS A 31 -6.02 -10.63 8.96
C LYS A 31 -7.32 -10.37 9.69
N ASN A 32 -7.33 -9.45 10.63
CA ASN A 32 -8.53 -9.11 11.39
C ASN A 32 -9.48 -8.18 10.61
N GLY A 33 -9.15 -7.85 9.38
CA GLY A 33 -10.01 -7.00 8.55
C GLY A 33 -9.70 -5.52 8.63
N GLU A 34 -8.78 -5.11 9.50
CA GLU A 34 -8.42 -3.72 9.59
C GLU A 34 -7.53 -3.32 8.42
N LYS A 35 -7.45 -2.04 8.17
CA LYS A 35 -6.62 -1.52 7.11
C LYS A 35 -5.63 -0.54 7.69
N GLY A 36 -4.49 -0.47 7.08
CA GLY A 36 -3.49 0.52 7.42
C GLY A 36 -2.87 1.07 6.16
N VAL A 37 -2.26 2.22 6.27
CA VAL A 37 -1.52 2.80 5.16
C VAL A 37 -0.08 2.92 5.61
N LEU A 38 0.82 2.46 4.80
CA LEU A 38 2.22 2.49 5.13
C LEU A 38 2.76 3.88 4.89
N TYR A 39 3.28 4.51 5.95
CA TYR A 39 3.93 5.79 5.84
C TYR A 39 5.42 5.57 6.00
N GLU A 40 6.20 6.33 5.30
CA GLU A 40 7.63 6.17 5.34
C GLU A 40 8.18 6.30 6.75
N GLN A 41 7.62 7.18 7.51
CA GLN A 41 8.12 7.40 8.87
C GLN A 41 7.86 6.23 9.82
N TYR A 42 7.00 5.31 9.43
CA TYR A 42 6.73 4.14 10.26
C TYR A 42 7.34 2.87 9.67
N TYR A 43 8.15 3.01 8.65
CA TYR A 43 8.71 1.85 8.00
C TYR A 43 9.57 1.01 8.95
N TRP A 44 10.32 1.69 9.83
CA TRP A 44 11.15 0.97 10.76
C TRP A 44 10.32 0.11 11.73
N MET A 45 9.12 0.58 12.07
CA MET A 45 8.26 -0.17 12.96
C MET A 45 7.75 -1.41 12.23
N LEU A 46 7.41 -1.26 10.96
CA LEU A 46 6.98 -2.39 10.17
C LEU A 46 8.09 -3.44 10.12
N LEU A 47 9.32 -3.02 9.94
CA LEU A 47 10.43 -3.94 9.86
C LEU A 47 10.65 -4.71 11.18
N LYS A 48 10.22 -4.15 12.28
CA LYS A 48 10.36 -4.83 13.56
C LYS A 48 9.22 -5.75 13.89
N LEU A 49 8.04 -5.42 13.40
CA LEU A 49 6.84 -6.13 13.82
C LEU A 49 6.43 -7.27 12.89
N TYR A 50 7.04 -7.37 11.74
CA TYR A 50 6.67 -8.39 10.78
C TYR A 50 7.87 -9.20 10.33
N ASP A 51 7.63 -10.44 10.02
CA ASP A 51 8.69 -11.26 9.44
C ASP A 51 8.75 -11.01 7.94
N ASP A 52 9.61 -11.72 7.24
CA ASP A 52 9.81 -11.50 5.81
C ASP A 52 8.59 -11.83 4.98
N ASN A 53 7.67 -12.60 5.52
CA ASN A 53 6.46 -12.98 4.81
C ASN A 53 5.26 -12.14 5.21
N LEU A 54 5.46 -11.05 5.92
CA LEU A 54 4.44 -10.13 6.36
C LEU A 54 3.54 -10.71 7.46
N ASN A 55 4.04 -11.69 8.19
CA ASN A 55 3.32 -12.18 9.37
C ASN A 55 3.71 -11.33 10.56
N HIS A 56 2.74 -10.90 11.34
CA HIS A 56 3.02 -10.12 12.53
C HIS A 56 3.68 -11.02 13.56
N ILE A 57 4.77 -10.56 14.14
CA ILE A 57 5.56 -11.38 15.04
C ILE A 57 4.85 -11.63 16.36
N TYR A 58 4.10 -10.67 16.84
CA TYR A 58 3.50 -10.77 18.15
C TYR A 58 1.99 -11.02 18.16
N ASN A 59 1.32 -10.79 17.05
CA ASN A 59 -0.12 -10.93 17.04
C ASN A 59 -0.58 -11.35 15.65
N ASP A 60 -0.97 -12.60 15.51
CA ASP A 60 -1.35 -13.15 14.22
C ASP A 60 -2.52 -12.39 13.59
N ASP A 61 -3.41 -11.80 14.39
CA ASP A 61 -4.53 -11.06 13.86
C ASP A 61 -4.09 -9.86 13.06
N TYR A 62 -2.90 -9.37 13.27
CA TYR A 62 -2.35 -8.24 12.54
C TYR A 62 -1.37 -8.66 11.45
N SER A 63 -1.36 -9.94 11.11
CA SER A 63 -0.58 -10.35 9.94
C SER A 63 -1.19 -9.72 8.71
N ILE A 64 -0.35 -9.32 7.79
CA ILE A 64 -0.79 -8.66 6.57
C ILE A 64 -1.16 -9.74 5.56
N ILE A 65 -2.44 -9.79 5.18
CA ILE A 65 -2.90 -10.79 4.25
C ILE A 65 -2.96 -10.25 2.82
N GLU A 66 -3.02 -8.92 2.67
CA GLU A 66 -3.15 -8.34 1.36
C GLU A 66 -2.47 -7.00 1.33
N VAL A 67 -1.83 -6.66 0.28
CA VAL A 67 -1.25 -5.33 0.08
C VAL A 67 -1.81 -4.79 -1.20
N LEU A 68 -2.41 -3.61 -1.13
CA LEU A 68 -2.97 -2.96 -2.28
C LEU A 68 -2.13 -1.73 -2.58
N ARG A 69 -1.71 -1.59 -3.80
CA ARG A 69 -0.93 -0.44 -4.19
C ARG A 69 -1.80 0.48 -5.01
N PRO A 70 -1.91 1.74 -4.61
CA PRO A 70 -2.74 2.64 -5.37
C PRO A 70 -2.16 2.87 -6.76
N ARG A 71 -3.04 2.87 -7.74
CA ARG A 71 -2.64 3.22 -9.08
C ARG A 71 -3.41 4.46 -9.41
N TYR A 72 -2.70 5.50 -9.76
CA TYR A 72 -3.33 6.74 -10.09
C TYR A 72 -3.69 6.68 -11.57
N GLU A 73 -4.98 6.81 -11.87
CA GLU A 73 -5.39 6.84 -13.24
C GLU A 73 -5.73 8.24 -13.60
N ARG A 74 -5.33 8.64 -14.77
CA ARG A 74 -5.60 9.97 -15.18
C ARG A 74 -6.92 9.99 -15.86
N ILE A 75 -7.97 10.18 -15.13
CA ILE A 75 -9.26 10.21 -15.68
C ILE A 75 -9.66 11.60 -16.08
N TYR A 76 -8.93 12.60 -15.67
CA TYR A 76 -9.13 13.95 -16.11
C TYR A 76 -7.75 14.48 -16.39
N GLU A 77 -7.47 14.78 -17.62
CA GLU A 77 -6.17 15.24 -17.90
C GLU A 77 -6.30 16.57 -18.53
N ARG A 78 -5.77 17.58 -17.85
CA ARG A 78 -5.79 18.86 -18.39
C ARG A 78 -4.74 18.85 -19.37
N GLU A 79 -4.84 19.57 -20.39
CA GLU A 79 -3.88 19.49 -21.30
C GLU A 79 -2.70 19.80 -20.72
N LYS A 80 -1.72 19.14 -20.98
CA LYS A 80 -0.54 19.36 -20.37
C LYS A 80 -0.11 20.57 -20.72
N GLY A 81 0.30 21.19 -19.99
CA GLY A 81 0.82 22.43 -20.28
C GLY A 81 -0.27 23.37 -20.21
N LYS A 82 -1.36 23.03 -20.35
CA LYS A 82 -2.21 23.99 -20.27
C LYS A 82 -2.85 23.94 -19.10
N THR A 83 -2.48 23.39 -18.33
CA THR A 83 -3.00 23.31 -17.20
C THR A 83 -2.98 24.40 -16.64
N LYS A 84 -3.54 25.07 -16.74
CA LYS A 84 -3.51 26.05 -16.19
C LYS A 84 -4.25 26.01 -15.12
N TRP A 85 -4.25 25.40 -14.37
CA TRP A 85 -4.87 25.48 -13.18
C TRP A 85 -4.31 26.45 -12.43
#